data_269bd5d75a3ba371625e8b32e46713b1
#
_entry.id   269bd5d75a3ba371625e8b32e46713b1
#
_cell.length_a   1.000
_cell.length_b   1.000
_cell.length_c   1.000
_cell.angle_alpha   90.00
_cell.angle_beta   90.00
_cell.angle_gamma   90.00
#
_symmetry.space_group_name_H-M   'P 1'
#
loop_
_entity.id
_entity.type
_entity.pdbx_description
1 polymer ?
#
loop_
_entity_poly.entity_id
_entity_poly.type
_entity_poly.pdbx_seq_one_letter_code
_entity_poly.pdbx_strand_id
1 'polypeptide(L)'
;MKLLTFILIISCHVVVSAKPEKVWKNILDQNADCVTWVSVTMRVEVSAGGRSMPPQEQKLEAIGTIIAEDGLTVLSLSTVDPRAKILSRLRTGGASVQVNYTEVLLLMPDGSEVPAKILLKDNDLDLAYVLPIAEENQAKEETSKSFPFVPSKQDNFQTPQVLDEVVSMSKLGRNLYRQSTLRRGAVNAVIEKPRQYYVIENTSPGTPVFDKDGTWLGVVVYKMERGQPSAIVTLPSKDILEIAEQVRTRTP
;
A
#
# COMPACT_ATOMS: atom_id res chain seq x y z
N MET A 1 49.74 52.35 -24.72
CA MET A 1 48.91 51.81 -23.61
C MET A 1 47.58 51.40 -24.16
N LYS A 2 47.37 50.09 -24.39
CA LYS A 2 46.07 49.54 -24.86
C LYS A 2 45.29 48.98 -23.65
N LEU A 3 44.18 49.58 -23.33
CA LEU A 3 43.28 49.17 -22.26
C LEU A 3 42.46 47.99 -22.76
N LEU A 4 42.66 46.81 -22.19
CA LEU A 4 41.92 45.60 -22.50
C LEU A 4 40.67 45.57 -21.56
N THR A 5 39.51 45.81 -22.11
CA THR A 5 38.24 45.72 -21.37
C THR A 5 37.77 44.27 -21.33
N PHE A 6 37.80 43.66 -20.18
CA PHE A 6 37.31 42.31 -19.93
C PHE A 6 35.81 42.39 -19.72
N ILE A 7 35.00 41.90 -20.66
CA ILE A 7 33.55 41.77 -20.51
C ILE A 7 33.28 40.42 -19.84
N LEU A 8 32.84 40.47 -18.57
CA LEU A 8 32.40 39.31 -17.81
C LEU A 8 30.96 38.99 -18.20
N ILE A 9 30.73 37.97 -19.01
CA ILE A 9 29.39 37.47 -19.33
C ILE A 9 28.93 36.59 -18.20
N ILE A 10 28.04 37.13 -17.32
CA ILE A 10 27.35 36.34 -16.30
C ILE A 10 26.20 35.61 -16.99
N SER A 11 26.39 34.33 -17.25
CA SER A 11 25.34 33.43 -17.74
C SER A 11 24.37 33.14 -16.60
N CYS A 12 23.26 33.84 -16.59
CA CYS A 12 22.16 33.61 -15.65
C CYS A 12 21.40 32.34 -16.10
N HIS A 13 21.69 31.19 -15.49
CA HIS A 13 20.93 29.97 -15.71
C HIS A 13 19.59 30.13 -14.97
N VAL A 14 18.53 30.45 -15.71
CA VAL A 14 17.17 30.40 -15.20
C VAL A 14 16.81 28.92 -15.01
N VAL A 15 16.85 28.46 -13.77
CA VAL A 15 16.29 27.16 -13.40
C VAL A 15 14.77 27.32 -13.49
N VAL A 16 14.18 26.84 -14.58
CA VAL A 16 12.72 26.76 -14.72
C VAL A 16 12.27 25.65 -13.79
N SER A 17 11.91 25.99 -12.58
CA SER A 17 11.23 25.08 -11.65
C SER A 17 9.86 24.72 -12.25
N ALA A 18 9.65 23.44 -12.54
CA ALA A 18 8.35 22.98 -12.98
C ALA A 18 7.30 23.31 -11.91
N LYS A 19 6.10 23.76 -12.32
CA LYS A 19 5.02 24.04 -11.38
C LYS A 19 4.73 22.77 -10.57
N PRO A 20 4.66 22.83 -9.23
CA PRO A 20 4.49 21.65 -8.36
C PRO A 20 3.30 20.76 -8.78
N GLU A 21 2.21 21.39 -9.23
CA GLU A 21 0.99 20.69 -9.69
C GLU A 21 1.25 19.75 -10.88
N LYS A 22 2.15 20.13 -11.79
CA LYS A 22 2.52 19.30 -12.95
C LYS A 22 3.30 18.07 -12.53
N VAL A 23 4.16 18.20 -11.51
CA VAL A 23 4.93 17.10 -10.95
C VAL A 23 3.98 16.05 -10.35
N TRP A 24 3.07 16.47 -9.48
CA TRP A 24 2.11 15.58 -8.84
C TRP A 24 1.16 14.91 -9.82
N LYS A 25 0.74 15.62 -10.86
CA LYS A 25 -0.08 15.03 -11.92
C LYS A 25 0.69 13.93 -12.67
N ASN A 26 1.95 14.15 -13.00
CA ASN A 26 2.77 13.11 -13.66
C ASN A 26 2.93 11.86 -12.79
N ILE A 27 3.12 12.02 -11.46
CA ILE A 27 3.21 10.90 -10.54
C ILE A 27 1.90 10.11 -10.52
N LEU A 28 0.75 10.79 -10.52
CA LEU A 28 -0.55 10.14 -10.62
C LEU A 28 -0.69 9.36 -11.94
N ASP A 29 -0.42 10.03 -13.06
CA ASP A 29 -0.59 9.42 -14.40
C ASP A 29 0.31 8.19 -14.59
N GLN A 30 1.49 8.14 -13.97
CA GLN A 30 2.43 7.02 -14.06
C GLN A 30 2.10 5.86 -13.11
N ASN A 31 1.48 6.13 -11.97
CA ASN A 31 1.35 5.14 -10.90
C ASN A 31 -0.10 4.83 -10.49
N ALA A 32 -1.10 5.44 -11.14
CA ALA A 32 -2.51 5.24 -10.78
C ALA A 32 -2.96 3.77 -10.85
N ASP A 33 -2.40 3.01 -11.77
CA ASP A 33 -2.79 1.63 -12.02
C ASP A 33 -2.10 0.60 -11.10
N CYS A 34 -1.05 1.02 -10.35
CA CYS A 34 -0.47 0.17 -9.32
C CYS A 34 -1.31 0.13 -8.02
N VAL A 35 -2.34 0.98 -7.93
CA VAL A 35 -3.30 0.97 -6.83
C VAL A 35 -4.55 0.22 -7.25
N THR A 36 -4.96 -0.77 -6.47
CA THR A 36 -6.15 -1.58 -6.76
C THR A 36 -7.05 -1.71 -5.52
N TRP A 37 -8.30 -2.09 -5.74
CA TRP A 37 -9.14 -2.59 -4.65
C TRP A 37 -8.96 -4.10 -4.51
N VAL A 38 -8.82 -4.56 -3.27
CA VAL A 38 -8.82 -5.97 -2.92
C VAL A 38 -10.14 -6.26 -2.23
N SER A 39 -10.93 -7.14 -2.82
CA SER A 39 -12.18 -7.64 -2.23
C SER A 39 -11.92 -8.96 -1.54
N VAL A 40 -12.34 -9.07 -0.29
CA VAL A 40 -12.14 -10.27 0.53
C VAL A 40 -13.47 -10.70 1.10
N THR A 41 -13.90 -11.91 0.75
CA THR A 41 -15.05 -12.58 1.35
C THR A 41 -14.56 -13.56 2.41
N MET A 42 -15.16 -13.54 3.57
CA MET A 42 -14.74 -14.36 4.71
C MET A 42 -15.93 -14.84 5.54
N ARG A 43 -15.73 -16.00 6.15
CA ARG A 43 -16.64 -16.53 7.18
C ARG A 43 -16.04 -16.25 8.55
N VAL A 44 -16.80 -15.57 9.38
CA VAL A 44 -16.40 -15.16 10.73
C VAL A 44 -17.19 -15.95 11.76
N GLU A 45 -16.48 -16.59 12.67
CA GLU A 45 -17.03 -17.35 13.78
C GLU A 45 -16.58 -16.71 15.10
N VAL A 46 -17.54 -16.42 15.97
CA VAL A 46 -17.31 -15.73 17.24
C VAL A 46 -17.76 -16.63 18.38
N SER A 47 -16.90 -16.83 19.36
CA SER A 47 -17.24 -17.50 20.60
C SER A 47 -16.96 -16.59 21.78
N ALA A 48 -17.93 -16.42 22.68
CA ALA A 48 -17.79 -15.59 23.87
C ALA A 48 -18.62 -16.18 25.02
N GLY A 49 -18.05 -16.21 26.23
CA GLY A 49 -18.74 -16.74 27.42
C GLY A 49 -19.18 -18.20 27.30
N GLY A 50 -18.41 -19.04 26.58
CA GLY A 50 -18.71 -20.45 26.35
C GLY A 50 -19.82 -20.72 25.33
N ARG A 51 -20.29 -19.69 24.61
CA ARG A 51 -21.32 -19.80 23.56
C ARG A 51 -20.71 -19.43 22.23
N SER A 52 -20.92 -20.24 21.18
CA SER A 52 -20.59 -19.92 19.79
C SER A 52 -21.79 -19.23 19.12
N MET A 53 -21.53 -18.15 18.42
CA MET A 53 -22.52 -17.49 17.57
C MET A 53 -22.57 -18.18 16.21
N PRO A 54 -23.71 -18.15 15.49
CA PRO A 54 -23.75 -18.65 14.12
C PRO A 54 -22.72 -17.95 13.27
N PRO A 55 -22.01 -18.71 12.40
CA PRO A 55 -21.05 -18.13 11.46
C PRO A 55 -21.70 -17.07 10.57
N GLN A 56 -20.99 -15.97 10.36
CA GLN A 56 -21.45 -14.88 9.48
C GLN A 56 -20.51 -14.71 8.31
N GLU A 57 -21.07 -14.59 7.13
CA GLU A 57 -20.29 -14.19 5.95
C GLU A 57 -20.17 -12.67 5.91
N GLN A 58 -18.95 -12.20 5.65
CA GLN A 58 -18.63 -10.78 5.52
C GLN A 58 -17.79 -10.56 4.26
N LYS A 59 -18.11 -9.49 3.54
CA LYS A 59 -17.31 -9.01 2.41
C LYS A 59 -16.74 -7.65 2.76
N LEU A 60 -15.41 -7.51 2.66
CA LEU A 60 -14.68 -6.27 2.89
C LEU A 60 -13.90 -5.90 1.62
N GLU A 61 -13.78 -4.61 1.38
CA GLU A 61 -12.92 -4.07 0.33
C GLU A 61 -11.86 -3.17 0.95
N ALA A 62 -10.62 -3.30 0.48
CA ALA A 62 -9.47 -2.50 0.94
C ALA A 62 -8.64 -2.03 -0.25
N ILE A 63 -7.92 -0.93 -0.05
CA ILE A 63 -6.91 -0.50 -1.00
C ILE A 63 -5.68 -1.39 -0.86
N GLY A 64 -5.16 -1.84 -1.99
CA GLY A 64 -3.89 -2.55 -2.10
C GLY A 64 -2.95 -1.85 -3.08
N THR A 65 -1.67 -2.05 -2.87
CA THR A 65 -0.58 -1.56 -3.73
C THR A 65 0.08 -2.75 -4.42
N ILE A 66 0.05 -2.80 -5.74
CA ILE A 66 0.74 -3.81 -6.54
C ILE A 66 2.23 -3.47 -6.55
N ILE A 67 3.07 -4.39 -6.08
CA ILE A 67 4.51 -4.17 -5.86
C ILE A 67 5.41 -4.97 -6.81
N ALA A 68 4.83 -5.82 -7.65
CA ALA A 68 5.58 -6.61 -8.64
C ALA A 68 4.73 -6.96 -9.86
N GLU A 69 5.40 -7.28 -10.97
CA GLU A 69 4.77 -7.55 -12.27
C GLU A 69 3.88 -8.80 -12.30
N ASP A 70 4.06 -9.74 -11.37
CA ASP A 70 3.20 -10.91 -11.18
C ASP A 70 1.90 -10.59 -10.44
N GLY A 71 1.67 -9.32 -10.10
CA GLY A 71 0.49 -8.85 -9.39
C GLY A 71 0.58 -8.98 -7.86
N LEU A 72 1.77 -9.29 -7.31
CA LEU A 72 1.93 -9.32 -5.85
C LEU A 72 1.49 -7.99 -5.26
N THR A 73 0.46 -8.03 -4.45
CA THR A 73 -0.20 -6.86 -3.88
C THR A 73 -0.05 -6.85 -2.37
N VAL A 74 0.33 -5.72 -1.81
CA VAL A 74 0.40 -5.49 -0.36
C VAL A 74 -0.73 -4.57 0.09
N LEU A 75 -1.31 -4.86 1.25
CA LEU A 75 -2.35 -4.05 1.88
C LEU A 75 -2.22 -4.07 3.40
N SER A 76 -2.92 -3.14 4.08
CA SER A 76 -3.03 -3.15 5.54
C SER A 76 -3.98 -4.28 5.97
N LEU A 77 -3.49 -5.23 6.75
CA LEU A 77 -4.23 -6.40 7.20
C LEU A 77 -5.49 -6.03 7.98
N SER A 78 -5.42 -5.03 8.86
CA SER A 78 -6.55 -4.59 9.68
C SER A 78 -7.73 -4.06 8.86
N THR A 79 -7.53 -3.72 7.57
CA THR A 79 -8.61 -3.28 6.68
C THR A 79 -9.47 -4.44 6.18
N VAL A 80 -8.92 -5.66 6.17
CA VAL A 80 -9.60 -6.89 5.70
C VAL A 80 -9.71 -7.97 6.76
N ASP A 81 -9.17 -7.74 7.96
CA ASP A 81 -9.27 -8.67 9.09
C ASP A 81 -10.07 -8.04 10.24
N PRO A 82 -11.30 -8.50 10.50
CA PRO A 82 -12.17 -7.90 11.49
C PRO A 82 -11.85 -8.33 12.92
N ARG A 83 -10.89 -9.27 13.16
CA ARG A 83 -10.63 -9.89 14.48
C ARG A 83 -10.39 -8.85 15.57
N ALA A 84 -9.44 -7.95 15.37
CA ALA A 84 -9.12 -6.93 16.37
C ALA A 84 -10.33 -6.05 16.72
N LYS A 85 -11.11 -5.64 15.72
CA LYS A 85 -12.31 -4.83 15.87
C LYS A 85 -13.43 -5.57 16.61
N ILE A 86 -13.61 -6.86 16.33
CA ILE A 86 -14.62 -7.70 17.01
C ILE A 86 -14.20 -7.92 18.47
N LEU A 87 -12.93 -8.34 18.71
CA LEU A 87 -12.43 -8.59 20.06
C LEU A 87 -12.48 -7.34 20.95
N SER A 88 -12.19 -6.15 20.41
CA SER A 88 -12.26 -4.90 21.16
C SER A 88 -13.69 -4.55 21.64
N ARG A 89 -14.73 -5.06 20.95
CA ARG A 89 -16.14 -4.87 21.32
C ARG A 89 -16.65 -5.92 22.31
N LEU A 90 -16.05 -7.11 22.29
CA LEU A 90 -16.38 -8.20 23.19
C LEU A 90 -15.59 -8.00 24.50
N ARG A 91 -16.15 -7.21 25.43
CA ARG A 91 -15.52 -6.90 26.74
C ARG A 91 -15.38 -8.08 27.69
N THR A 92 -15.69 -9.31 27.25
CA THR A 92 -15.64 -10.54 28.04
C THR A 92 -14.32 -11.24 27.85
N GLY A 93 -13.64 -11.58 28.94
CA GLY A 93 -12.47 -12.46 28.91
C GLY A 93 -12.83 -13.82 28.31
N GLY A 94 -11.92 -14.38 27.50
CA GLY A 94 -12.09 -15.68 26.87
C GLY A 94 -12.89 -15.67 25.56
N ALA A 95 -13.13 -14.50 24.96
CA ALA A 95 -13.68 -14.41 23.61
C ALA A 95 -12.65 -14.84 22.56
N SER A 96 -13.08 -15.59 21.54
CA SER A 96 -12.27 -15.95 20.37
C SER A 96 -13.01 -15.62 19.08
N VAL A 97 -12.23 -15.24 18.05
CA VAL A 97 -12.73 -14.93 16.71
C VAL A 97 -11.91 -15.73 15.71
N GLN A 98 -12.57 -16.57 14.93
CA GLN A 98 -11.98 -17.28 13.81
C GLN A 98 -12.43 -16.64 12.51
N VAL A 99 -11.47 -16.40 11.60
CA VAL A 99 -11.72 -15.82 10.27
C VAL A 99 -11.20 -16.79 9.23
N ASN A 100 -12.10 -17.28 8.39
CA ASN A 100 -11.78 -18.13 7.25
C ASN A 100 -12.05 -17.35 5.97
N TYR A 101 -10.99 -17.03 5.22
CA TYR A 101 -11.07 -16.32 3.95
C TYR A 101 -11.53 -17.30 2.86
N THR A 102 -12.69 -17.04 2.26
CA THR A 102 -13.33 -17.92 1.26
C THR A 102 -13.07 -17.46 -0.18
N GLU A 103 -12.90 -16.15 -0.37
CA GLU A 103 -12.61 -15.58 -1.68
C GLU A 103 -11.77 -14.31 -1.54
N VAL A 104 -10.80 -14.16 -2.42
CA VAL A 104 -10.00 -12.92 -2.55
C VAL A 104 -9.92 -12.56 -4.02
N LEU A 105 -10.25 -11.30 -4.36
CA LEU A 105 -10.26 -10.78 -5.72
C LEU A 105 -9.48 -9.48 -5.80
N LEU A 106 -8.63 -9.33 -6.81
CA LEU A 106 -8.08 -8.03 -7.21
C LEU A 106 -9.04 -7.39 -8.22
N LEU A 107 -9.48 -6.18 -7.93
CA LEU A 107 -10.44 -5.45 -8.76
C LEU A 107 -9.68 -4.47 -9.65
N MET A 108 -9.38 -4.89 -10.87
CA MET A 108 -8.51 -4.18 -11.79
C MET A 108 -9.16 -2.91 -12.37
N PRO A 109 -8.36 -1.94 -12.89
CA PRO A 109 -8.87 -0.70 -13.48
C PRO A 109 -9.79 -0.93 -14.68
N ASP A 110 -9.57 -2.00 -15.45
CA ASP A 110 -10.40 -2.40 -16.61
C ASP A 110 -11.75 -3.02 -16.21
N GLY A 111 -12.02 -3.12 -14.91
CA GLY A 111 -13.23 -3.73 -14.35
C GLY A 111 -13.15 -5.25 -14.21
N SER A 112 -12.06 -5.89 -14.61
CA SER A 112 -11.86 -7.32 -14.40
C SER A 112 -11.63 -7.64 -12.92
N GLU A 113 -12.11 -8.81 -12.49
CA GLU A 113 -11.90 -9.35 -11.15
C GLU A 113 -10.93 -10.54 -11.28
N VAL A 114 -9.77 -10.41 -10.67
CA VAL A 114 -8.71 -11.43 -10.74
C VAL A 114 -8.70 -12.24 -9.46
N PRO A 115 -8.98 -13.55 -9.51
CA PRO A 115 -8.87 -14.41 -8.34
C PRO A 115 -7.46 -14.39 -7.77
N ALA A 116 -7.37 -14.36 -6.45
CA ALA A 116 -6.11 -14.24 -5.74
C ALA A 116 -6.11 -15.03 -4.44
N LYS A 117 -4.96 -15.21 -3.82
CA LYS A 117 -4.79 -15.84 -2.51
C LYS A 117 -3.94 -14.97 -1.59
N ILE A 118 -4.24 -15.02 -0.31
CA ILE A 118 -3.40 -14.41 0.71
C ILE A 118 -2.20 -15.34 0.95
N LEU A 119 -0.99 -14.84 0.70
CA LEU A 119 0.26 -15.58 0.91
C LEU A 119 0.78 -15.44 2.33
N LEU A 120 0.71 -14.22 2.87
CA LEU A 120 1.20 -13.91 4.21
C LEU A 120 0.25 -12.93 4.90
N LYS A 121 0.11 -13.11 6.21
CA LYS A 121 -0.49 -12.14 7.15
C LYS A 121 0.50 -11.87 8.25
N ASP A 122 0.91 -10.62 8.39
CA ASP A 122 1.78 -10.15 9.47
C ASP A 122 0.95 -9.24 10.39
N ASN A 123 0.63 -9.75 11.58
CA ASN A 123 -0.17 -9.02 12.55
C ASN A 123 0.61 -7.91 13.27
N ASP A 124 1.93 -8.01 13.31
CA ASP A 124 2.79 -7.04 14.02
C ASP A 124 3.06 -5.81 13.15
N LEU A 125 3.16 -6.02 11.84
CA LEU A 125 3.36 -4.95 10.86
C LEU A 125 2.08 -4.50 10.16
N ASP A 126 0.95 -5.13 10.47
CA ASP A 126 -0.33 -4.88 9.83
C ASP A 126 -0.29 -5.08 8.31
N LEU A 127 0.42 -6.11 7.84
CA LEU A 127 0.56 -6.40 6.41
C LEU A 127 -0.17 -7.67 6.01
N ALA A 128 -0.77 -7.63 4.83
CA ALA A 128 -1.16 -8.82 4.08
C ALA A 128 -0.58 -8.76 2.66
N TYR A 129 -0.07 -9.91 2.19
CA TYR A 129 0.40 -10.08 0.82
C TYR A 129 -0.57 -10.98 0.07
N VAL A 130 -1.02 -10.52 -1.07
CA VAL A 130 -2.00 -11.19 -1.94
C VAL A 130 -1.38 -11.40 -3.30
N LEU A 131 -1.50 -12.61 -3.84
CA LEU A 131 -0.99 -12.97 -5.17
C LEU A 131 -2.12 -13.49 -6.04
N PRO A 132 -2.23 -13.05 -7.29
CA PRO A 132 -3.12 -13.67 -8.29
C PRO A 132 -2.93 -15.18 -8.39
N ILE A 133 -4.02 -15.90 -8.57
CA ILE A 133 -3.99 -17.34 -8.87
C ILE A 133 -3.98 -17.47 -10.38
N ALA A 134 -2.95 -18.12 -10.94
CA ALA A 134 -2.94 -18.49 -12.35
C ALA A 134 -4.08 -19.49 -12.61
N GLU A 135 -4.98 -19.17 -13.52
CA GLU A 135 -5.98 -20.15 -13.98
C GLU A 135 -5.26 -21.25 -14.79
N GLU A 136 -5.47 -22.50 -14.41
CA GLU A 136 -4.87 -23.66 -15.11
C GLU A 136 -5.17 -23.69 -16.62
N ASN A 137 -6.23 -23.03 -17.08
CA ASN A 137 -6.62 -22.94 -18.48
C ASN A 137 -5.88 -21.86 -19.28
N GLN A 138 -5.20 -20.92 -18.64
CA GLN A 138 -4.40 -19.87 -19.32
C GLN A 138 -2.97 -20.30 -19.64
N ALA A 139 -2.53 -21.47 -19.17
CA ALA A 139 -1.19 -22.02 -19.47
C ALA A 139 -0.97 -22.34 -20.98
N LYS A 140 -1.95 -22.12 -21.85
CA LYS A 140 -1.85 -22.34 -23.31
C LYS A 140 -1.73 -21.08 -24.16
N GLU A 141 -1.92 -19.89 -23.60
CA GLU A 141 -1.65 -18.62 -24.29
C GLU A 141 -0.45 -17.94 -23.62
N GLU A 142 0.63 -17.81 -24.37
CA GLU A 142 1.98 -17.35 -23.95
C GLU A 142 2.06 -15.86 -23.55
N THR A 143 1.01 -15.23 -23.07
CA THR A 143 1.09 -13.87 -22.53
C THR A 143 0.76 -13.90 -21.05
N SER A 144 1.80 -14.11 -20.24
CA SER A 144 1.70 -13.80 -18.79
C SER A 144 1.24 -12.34 -18.66
N LYS A 145 0.04 -12.14 -18.12
CA LYS A 145 -0.51 -10.79 -17.89
C LYS A 145 0.45 -10.07 -16.92
N SER A 146 1.21 -9.11 -17.42
CA SER A 146 2.04 -8.24 -16.58
C SER A 146 1.13 -7.23 -15.90
N PHE A 147 1.25 -7.12 -14.58
CA PHE A 147 0.51 -6.14 -13.79
C PHE A 147 1.30 -4.84 -13.69
N PRO A 148 0.64 -3.67 -13.73
CA PRO A 148 1.29 -2.41 -13.38
C PRO A 148 1.68 -2.44 -11.90
N PHE A 149 2.89 -2.03 -11.57
CA PHE A 149 3.39 -2.06 -10.18
C PHE A 149 4.18 -0.80 -9.85
N VAL A 150 4.33 -0.51 -8.57
CA VAL A 150 5.12 0.65 -8.11
C VAL A 150 6.57 0.54 -8.55
N PRO A 151 7.20 1.63 -9.02
CA PRO A 151 8.60 1.61 -9.44
C PRO A 151 9.50 1.37 -8.22
N SER A 152 9.98 0.14 -8.07
CA SER A 152 10.93 -0.22 -7.01
C SER A 152 12.35 -0.08 -7.54
N LYS A 153 13.01 1.04 -7.27
CA LYS A 153 14.47 1.16 -7.45
C LYS A 153 15.12 0.63 -6.18
N GLN A 154 15.51 -0.63 -6.19
CA GLN A 154 16.12 -1.32 -5.03
C GLN A 154 17.39 -0.62 -4.51
N ASP A 155 18.06 0.19 -5.33
CA ASP A 155 19.35 0.79 -5.00
C ASP A 155 19.24 2.23 -4.44
N ASN A 156 18.05 2.80 -4.30
CA ASN A 156 17.90 4.21 -3.93
C ASN A 156 16.77 4.45 -2.90
N PHE A 157 16.84 3.70 -1.78
CA PHE A 157 15.94 3.96 -0.65
C PHE A 157 16.36 5.24 0.05
N GLN A 158 15.68 6.34 -0.25
CA GLN A 158 15.88 7.59 0.47
C GLN A 158 14.94 7.66 1.67
N THR A 159 15.49 8.00 2.82
CA THR A 159 14.71 8.35 4.00
C THR A 159 14.23 9.78 3.85
N PRO A 160 12.92 10.04 3.82
CA PRO A 160 12.40 11.39 3.75
C PRO A 160 12.72 12.15 5.03
N GLN A 161 12.79 13.47 4.93
CA GLN A 161 12.98 14.37 6.07
C GLN A 161 11.64 14.94 6.54
N VAL A 162 11.60 15.41 7.78
CA VAL A 162 10.44 16.12 8.31
C VAL A 162 10.20 17.38 7.46
N LEU A 163 8.94 17.63 7.10
CA LEU A 163 8.44 18.67 6.21
C LEU A 163 8.64 18.39 4.71
N ASP A 164 9.23 17.26 4.31
CA ASP A 164 9.22 16.88 2.90
C ASP A 164 7.79 16.72 2.41
N GLU A 165 7.48 17.32 1.26
CA GLU A 165 6.20 17.16 0.59
C GLU A 165 6.11 15.78 -0.06
N VAL A 166 4.98 15.12 0.14
CA VAL A 166 4.68 13.79 -0.37
C VAL A 166 3.26 13.70 -0.90
N VAL A 167 2.97 12.65 -1.66
CA VAL A 167 1.61 12.34 -2.09
C VAL A 167 1.27 10.90 -1.76
N SER A 168 0.03 10.65 -1.33
CA SER A 168 -0.54 9.32 -1.24
C SER A 168 -1.58 9.10 -2.33
N MET A 169 -1.59 7.91 -2.92
CA MET A 169 -2.55 7.53 -3.95
C MET A 169 -3.59 6.57 -3.43
N SER A 170 -4.81 6.73 -3.92
CA SER A 170 -5.92 5.85 -3.57
C SER A 170 -6.89 5.74 -4.74
N LYS A 171 -7.91 4.90 -4.58
CA LYS A 171 -9.06 4.86 -5.49
C LYS A 171 -10.34 5.10 -4.69
N LEU A 172 -11.26 5.84 -5.28
CA LEU A 172 -12.60 6.06 -4.72
C LEU A 172 -13.40 4.76 -4.70
N GLY A 173 -14.49 4.74 -3.95
CA GLY A 173 -15.37 3.58 -3.88
C GLY A 173 -16.11 3.30 -5.20
N ARG A 174 -16.78 2.16 -5.24
CA ARG A 174 -17.52 1.68 -6.42
C ARG A 174 -18.55 2.68 -6.96
N ASN A 175 -19.23 3.40 -6.06
CA ASN A 175 -20.20 4.44 -6.40
C ASN A 175 -19.61 5.67 -7.10
N LEU A 176 -18.28 5.82 -7.08
CA LEU A 176 -17.52 6.86 -7.75
C LEU A 176 -16.56 6.25 -8.80
N TYR A 177 -16.99 5.14 -9.41
CA TYR A 177 -16.30 4.46 -10.51
C TYR A 177 -14.84 4.08 -10.22
N ARG A 178 -14.48 3.91 -8.95
CA ARG A 178 -13.10 3.61 -8.50
C ARG A 178 -12.04 4.58 -9.07
N GLN A 179 -12.46 5.84 -9.29
CA GLN A 179 -11.60 6.89 -9.83
C GLN A 179 -10.35 7.05 -8.96
N SER A 180 -9.18 7.14 -9.59
CA SER A 180 -7.91 7.36 -8.89
C SER A 180 -7.89 8.74 -8.24
N THR A 181 -7.34 8.81 -7.04
CA THR A 181 -7.20 10.04 -6.27
C THR A 181 -5.79 10.21 -5.76
N LEU A 182 -5.40 11.47 -5.60
CA LEU A 182 -4.11 11.87 -5.05
C LEU A 182 -4.35 12.84 -3.90
N ARG A 183 -3.69 12.60 -2.77
CA ARG A 183 -3.72 13.49 -1.61
C ARG A 183 -2.32 13.98 -1.34
N ARG A 184 -2.16 15.29 -1.21
CA ARG A 184 -0.90 15.89 -0.78
C ARG A 184 -0.82 15.91 0.73
N GLY A 185 0.37 15.69 1.24
CA GLY A 185 0.70 15.77 2.64
C GLY A 185 2.17 16.11 2.84
N ALA A 186 2.58 16.15 4.08
CA ALA A 186 3.96 16.30 4.48
C ALA A 186 4.37 15.21 5.48
N VAL A 187 5.66 14.94 5.55
CA VAL A 187 6.24 14.08 6.57
C VAL A 187 6.28 14.83 7.90
N ASN A 188 5.47 14.42 8.86
CA ASN A 188 5.39 15.06 10.18
C ASN A 188 6.44 14.54 11.15
N ALA A 189 6.84 13.26 11.00
CA ALA A 189 7.90 12.67 11.83
C ALA A 189 8.54 11.47 11.12
N VAL A 190 9.80 11.22 11.44
CA VAL A 190 10.54 10.02 11.10
C VAL A 190 10.84 9.29 12.40
N ILE A 191 10.34 8.07 12.56
CA ILE A 191 10.58 7.20 13.72
C ILE A 191 11.66 6.20 13.30
N GLU A 192 12.75 6.14 14.04
CA GLU A 192 13.88 5.26 13.68
C GLU A 192 13.87 3.94 14.46
N LYS A 193 13.37 3.94 15.69
CA LYS A 193 13.42 2.77 16.57
C LYS A 193 12.07 2.45 17.21
N PRO A 194 11.77 1.18 17.46
CA PRO A 194 12.58 -0.02 17.18
C PRO A 194 12.64 -0.40 15.69
N ARG A 195 11.73 0.12 14.88
CA ARG A 195 11.64 -0.01 13.42
C ARG A 195 11.41 1.37 12.82
N GLN A 196 11.87 1.55 11.59
CA GLN A 196 11.63 2.79 10.86
C GLN A 196 10.17 2.89 10.42
N TYR A 197 9.56 4.07 10.66
CA TYR A 197 8.25 4.47 10.16
C TYR A 197 8.24 5.95 9.83
N TYR A 198 7.38 6.35 8.90
CA TYR A 198 7.09 7.75 8.62
C TYR A 198 5.68 8.08 9.08
N VAL A 199 5.52 9.18 9.79
CA VAL A 199 4.21 9.75 10.11
C VAL A 199 3.90 10.79 9.05
N ILE A 200 2.87 10.55 8.26
CA ILE A 200 2.51 11.38 7.10
C ILE A 200 1.04 11.76 7.22
N GLU A 201 0.76 13.02 7.02
CA GLU A 201 -0.63 13.51 7.04
C GLU A 201 -1.41 13.12 5.78
N ASN A 202 -2.74 13.18 5.86
CA ASN A 202 -3.66 12.94 4.75
C ASN A 202 -3.51 11.57 4.07
N THR A 203 -3.11 10.55 4.81
CA THR A 203 -2.93 9.18 4.31
C THR A 203 -4.04 8.24 4.80
N SER A 204 -4.16 7.10 4.15
CA SER A 204 -5.11 6.04 4.51
C SER A 204 -4.45 4.66 4.39
N PRO A 205 -4.78 3.68 5.25
CA PRO A 205 -4.18 2.35 5.21
C PRO A 205 -4.32 1.67 3.85
N GLY A 206 -3.25 0.98 3.41
CA GLY A 206 -3.14 0.30 2.13
C GLY A 206 -2.66 1.18 0.97
N THR A 207 -2.60 2.51 1.14
CA THR A 207 -2.20 3.43 0.06
C THR A 207 -0.68 3.56 -0.05
N PRO A 208 -0.11 3.58 -1.28
CA PRO A 208 1.29 3.92 -1.49
C PRO A 208 1.53 5.41 -1.30
N VAL A 209 2.75 5.73 -0.85
CA VAL A 209 3.23 7.11 -0.68
C VAL A 209 4.44 7.33 -1.59
N PHE A 210 4.49 8.49 -2.25
CA PHE A 210 5.57 8.90 -3.14
C PHE A 210 6.10 10.26 -2.75
N ASP A 211 7.39 10.46 -2.94
CA ASP A 211 8.02 11.79 -2.85
C ASP A 211 7.79 12.62 -4.12
N LYS A 212 8.33 13.84 -4.14
CA LYS A 212 8.26 14.76 -5.29
C LYS A 212 8.96 14.26 -6.55
N ASP A 213 9.88 13.32 -6.42
CA ASP A 213 10.64 12.74 -7.54
C ASP A 213 9.97 11.46 -8.07
N GLY A 214 8.83 11.07 -7.49
CA GLY A 214 8.08 9.87 -7.84
C GLY A 214 8.67 8.60 -7.24
N THR A 215 9.57 8.72 -6.26
CA THR A 215 10.12 7.56 -5.55
C THR A 215 9.07 7.00 -4.60
N TRP A 216 8.85 5.71 -4.67
CA TRP A 216 7.94 5.04 -3.75
C TRP A 216 8.56 4.91 -2.36
N LEU A 217 8.01 5.63 -1.39
CA LEU A 217 8.50 5.66 -0.01
C LEU A 217 8.02 4.48 0.82
N GLY A 218 6.83 3.93 0.52
CA GLY A 218 6.26 2.81 1.26
C GLY A 218 4.73 2.75 1.18
N VAL A 219 4.14 1.94 2.05
CA VAL A 219 2.69 1.76 2.16
C VAL A 219 2.21 2.16 3.55
N VAL A 220 1.06 2.78 3.60
CA VAL A 220 0.40 3.19 4.85
C VAL A 220 -0.22 1.97 5.52
N VAL A 221 0.06 1.80 6.81
CA VAL A 221 -0.41 0.71 7.66
C VAL A 221 -0.82 1.24 9.04
N TYR A 222 -1.42 0.40 9.85
CA TYR A 222 -1.56 0.67 11.27
C TYR A 222 -0.31 0.19 12.02
N LYS A 223 0.27 1.06 12.86
CA LYS A 223 1.20 0.62 13.88
C LYS A 223 0.42 -0.17 14.93
N MET A 224 0.82 -1.42 15.13
CA MET A 224 0.15 -2.31 16.07
C MET A 224 0.78 -2.22 17.45
N GLU A 225 -0.05 -2.12 18.49
CA GLU A 225 0.38 -2.20 19.90
C GLU A 225 -0.52 -3.18 20.64
N ARG A 226 0.08 -4.22 21.21
CA ARG A 226 -0.66 -5.28 21.91
C ARG A 226 -1.80 -5.89 21.08
N GLY A 227 -1.56 -6.06 19.77
CA GLY A 227 -2.53 -6.62 18.83
C GLY A 227 -3.68 -5.68 18.46
N GLN A 228 -3.58 -4.38 18.76
CA GLN A 228 -4.57 -3.36 18.41
C GLN A 228 -3.94 -2.24 17.58
N PRO A 229 -4.65 -1.67 16.60
CA PRO A 229 -4.20 -0.49 15.88
C PRO A 229 -4.04 0.71 16.83
N SER A 230 -2.86 1.34 16.85
CA SER A 230 -2.54 2.47 17.71
C SER A 230 -2.34 3.78 16.96
N ALA A 231 -1.73 3.74 15.78
CA ALA A 231 -1.47 4.92 14.95
C ALA A 231 -1.44 4.54 13.47
N ILE A 232 -1.66 5.52 12.59
CA ILE A 232 -1.46 5.39 11.15
C ILE A 232 -0.03 5.81 10.84
N VAL A 233 0.72 4.96 10.17
CA VAL A 233 2.13 5.19 9.80
C VAL A 233 2.39 4.66 8.39
N THR A 234 3.45 5.11 7.75
CA THR A 234 3.96 4.54 6.51
C THR A 234 5.13 3.62 6.82
N LEU A 235 5.00 2.35 6.45
CA LEU A 235 6.09 1.39 6.51
C LEU A 235 6.98 1.59 5.27
N PRO A 236 8.32 1.69 5.43
CA PRO A 236 9.23 1.91 4.32
C PRO A 236 9.15 0.85 3.23
N SER A 237 9.29 1.26 1.97
CA SER A 237 9.29 0.37 0.81
C SER A 237 10.35 -0.72 0.89
N LYS A 238 11.52 -0.42 1.46
CA LYS A 238 12.58 -1.39 1.72
C LYS A 238 12.08 -2.57 2.56
N ASP A 239 11.45 -2.31 3.71
CA ASP A 239 10.95 -3.35 4.60
C ASP A 239 9.88 -4.21 3.91
N ILE A 240 9.00 -3.56 3.13
CA ILE A 240 7.94 -4.25 2.37
C ILE A 240 8.54 -5.21 1.35
N LEU A 241 9.57 -4.79 0.61
CA LEU A 241 10.22 -5.61 -0.42
C LEU A 241 11.03 -6.76 0.21
N GLU A 242 11.74 -6.53 1.32
CA GLU A 242 12.45 -7.58 2.05
C GLU A 242 11.50 -8.68 2.54
N ILE A 243 10.31 -8.32 3.02
CA ILE A 243 9.29 -9.29 3.41
C ILE A 243 8.72 -10.01 2.18
N ALA A 244 8.46 -9.28 1.08
CA ALA A 244 7.96 -9.86 -0.17
C ALA A 244 8.88 -10.96 -0.72
N GLU A 245 10.21 -10.76 -0.66
CA GLU A 245 11.20 -11.78 -1.04
C GLU A 245 11.10 -13.02 -0.16
N GLN A 246 10.96 -12.83 1.17
CA GLN A 246 10.78 -13.96 2.10
C GLN A 246 9.48 -14.73 1.85
N VAL A 247 8.40 -14.03 1.47
CA VAL A 247 7.12 -14.67 1.13
C VAL A 247 7.26 -15.57 -0.08
N ARG A 248 7.96 -15.11 -1.11
CA ARG A 248 8.19 -15.88 -2.35
C ARG A 248 9.03 -17.12 -2.13
N THR A 249 10.05 -17.04 -1.30
CA THR A 249 10.93 -18.18 -1.00
C THR A 249 10.25 -19.29 -0.18
N ARG A 250 9.16 -18.95 0.52
CA ARG A 250 8.40 -19.91 1.36
C ARG A 250 7.21 -20.54 0.63
N THR A 251 6.84 -20.00 -0.53
CA THR A 251 5.74 -20.56 -1.32
C THR A 251 6.33 -21.50 -2.36
N PRO A 252 6.09 -22.85 -2.26
CA PRO A 252 6.58 -23.83 -3.21
C PRO A 252 5.94 -23.65 -4.58
#